data_e8b23c20697ecc7aa0d0c4222915319e
#
_entry.id   e8b23c20697ecc7aa0d0c4222915319e
#
_cell.length_a   1.000
_cell.length_b   1.000
_cell.length_c   1.000
_cell.angle_alpha   90.00
_cell.angle_beta   90.00
_cell.angle_gamma   90.00
#
_symmetry.space_group_name_H-M   'P 1'
#
loop_
_entity.id
_entity.type
_entity.pdbx_description
1 polymer ?
#
loop_
_entity_poly.entity_id
_entity_poly.type
_entity_poly.pdbx_seq_one_letter_code
_entity_poly.pdbx_strand_id
1 'polypeptide(L)'
;MGRVVGASSSTGVSQLAGKTPYSITYAEVNYAVANKLKVAHVINPAGNAVEPNSVNTSAFLAQADMDANGIMTFNYATKEAGAYPLGIVSYLLADTASADKTKAAAVKSLATYLLSPSCAKDKGAALGFSVLDGDFLKKAQSLVAKIG
;
A
#
# COMPACT_ATOMS: atom_id res chain seq x y z
N MET A 1 -9.86 2.17 -33.18
CA MET A 1 -10.58 1.79 -31.95
C MET A 1 -9.59 1.10 -31.04
N GLY A 2 -9.40 1.64 -29.84
CA GLY A 2 -8.61 0.97 -28.81
C GLY A 2 -9.27 -0.36 -28.43
N ARG A 3 -8.48 -1.42 -28.38
CA ARG A 3 -8.97 -2.72 -27.91
C ARG A 3 -8.83 -2.75 -26.40
N VAL A 4 -9.95 -2.61 -25.69
CA VAL A 4 -10.01 -2.79 -24.25
C VAL A 4 -10.55 -4.19 -23.98
N VAL A 5 -9.83 -4.97 -23.22
CA VAL A 5 -10.25 -6.31 -22.78
C VAL A 5 -10.26 -6.34 -21.26
N GLY A 6 -11.40 -6.68 -20.68
CA GLY A 6 -11.55 -6.84 -19.24
C GLY A 6 -11.12 -8.23 -18.79
N ALA A 7 -10.57 -8.31 -17.58
CA ALA A 7 -10.34 -9.54 -16.87
C ALA A 7 -10.63 -9.34 -15.37
N SER A 8 -10.94 -10.41 -14.65
CA SER A 8 -11.29 -10.35 -13.23
C SER A 8 -10.05 -10.20 -12.36
N SER A 9 -10.06 -9.21 -11.47
CA SER A 9 -9.03 -8.93 -10.46
C SER A 9 -7.63 -8.60 -11.02
N SER A 10 -6.72 -8.18 -10.15
CA SER A 10 -5.31 -7.94 -10.48
C SER A 10 -4.61 -9.18 -11.02
N THR A 11 -4.99 -10.37 -10.55
CA THR A 11 -4.49 -11.65 -11.09
C THR A 11 -4.87 -11.80 -12.56
N GLY A 12 -6.16 -11.62 -12.90
CA GLY A 12 -6.65 -11.81 -14.26
C GLY A 12 -6.05 -10.81 -15.25
N VAL A 13 -6.01 -9.52 -14.90
CA VAL A 13 -5.47 -8.48 -15.82
C VAL A 13 -3.97 -8.64 -16.03
N SER A 14 -3.20 -9.00 -14.99
CA SER A 14 -1.76 -9.20 -15.10
C SER A 14 -1.40 -10.44 -15.91
N GLN A 15 -2.12 -11.55 -15.75
CA GLN A 15 -1.96 -12.75 -16.56
C GLN A 15 -2.32 -12.51 -18.03
N LEU A 16 -3.41 -11.77 -18.28
CA LEU A 16 -3.82 -11.42 -19.63
C LEU A 16 -2.78 -10.54 -20.33
N ALA A 17 -2.26 -9.52 -19.61
CA ALA A 17 -1.18 -8.66 -20.13
C ALA A 17 0.08 -9.47 -20.47
N GLY A 18 0.45 -10.44 -19.63
CA GLY A 18 1.61 -11.31 -19.88
C GLY A 18 1.48 -12.17 -21.13
N LYS A 19 0.26 -12.45 -21.59
CA LYS A 19 -0.06 -13.24 -22.79
C LYS A 19 -0.37 -12.40 -24.03
N THR A 20 -0.50 -11.06 -23.86
CA THR A 20 -0.93 -10.16 -24.94
C THR A 20 0.22 -9.19 -25.28
N PRO A 21 0.95 -9.43 -26.38
CA PRO A 21 2.00 -8.52 -26.81
C PRO A 21 1.50 -7.08 -27.00
N TYR A 22 2.32 -6.11 -26.64
CA TYR A 22 2.03 -4.66 -26.77
C TYR A 22 0.82 -4.19 -25.95
N SER A 23 0.42 -4.96 -24.92
CA SER A 23 -0.63 -4.54 -23.99
C SER A 23 -0.10 -3.66 -22.89
N ILE A 24 -0.98 -2.86 -22.30
CA ILE A 24 -0.74 -2.10 -21.07
C ILE A 24 -1.85 -2.44 -20.07
N THR A 25 -1.49 -2.58 -18.80
CA THR A 25 -2.46 -2.79 -17.70
C THR A 25 -1.98 -2.09 -16.44
N TYR A 26 -2.82 -2.09 -15.42
CA TYR A 26 -2.42 -1.70 -14.06
C TYR A 26 -2.79 -2.81 -13.09
N ALA A 27 -1.93 -3.02 -12.12
CA ALA A 27 -2.11 -3.95 -11.01
C ALA A 27 -1.09 -3.58 -9.93
N GLU A 28 -1.20 -4.18 -8.75
CA GLU A 28 -0.17 -4.03 -7.71
C GLU A 28 1.15 -4.65 -8.19
N VAL A 29 2.26 -4.09 -7.73
CA VAL A 29 3.61 -4.42 -8.24
C VAL A 29 3.97 -5.91 -8.10
N ASN A 30 3.48 -6.57 -7.05
CA ASN A 30 3.69 -8.01 -6.84
C ASN A 30 3.10 -8.87 -7.97
N TYR A 31 1.97 -8.47 -8.57
CA TYR A 31 1.40 -9.16 -9.74
C TYR A 31 2.23 -8.92 -11.00
N ALA A 32 2.81 -7.74 -11.15
CA ALA A 32 3.73 -7.47 -12.26
C ALA A 32 4.97 -8.35 -12.17
N VAL A 33 5.57 -8.46 -10.98
CA VAL A 33 6.73 -9.32 -10.72
C VAL A 33 6.39 -10.79 -10.97
N ALA A 34 5.27 -11.29 -10.42
CA ALA A 34 4.84 -12.69 -10.58
C ALA A 34 4.61 -13.09 -12.05
N ASN A 35 4.14 -12.16 -12.89
CA ASN A 35 3.88 -12.39 -14.32
C ASN A 35 5.00 -11.87 -15.24
N LYS A 36 6.16 -11.48 -14.66
CA LYS A 36 7.35 -10.97 -15.40
C LYS A 36 7.04 -9.78 -16.31
N LEU A 37 6.09 -8.94 -15.91
CA LEU A 37 5.73 -7.74 -16.66
C LEU A 37 6.78 -6.64 -16.45
N LYS A 38 6.98 -5.82 -17.47
CA LYS A 38 7.74 -4.58 -17.35
C LYS A 38 6.87 -3.52 -16.69
N VAL A 39 7.44 -2.82 -15.71
CA VAL A 39 6.74 -1.75 -14.99
C VAL A 39 7.25 -0.40 -15.48
N ALA A 40 6.33 0.50 -15.82
CA ALA A 40 6.66 1.85 -16.24
C ALA A 40 7.07 2.71 -15.03
N HIS A 41 8.06 3.57 -15.21
CA HIS A 41 8.30 4.68 -14.29
C HIS A 41 7.25 5.77 -14.50
N VAL A 42 6.87 6.46 -13.44
CA VAL A 42 5.94 7.58 -13.48
C VAL A 42 6.72 8.89 -13.29
N ILE A 43 6.45 9.89 -14.11
CA ILE A 43 7.00 11.22 -13.89
C ILE A 43 6.21 11.87 -12.74
N ASN A 44 6.88 12.07 -11.61
CA ASN A 44 6.27 12.66 -10.44
C ASN A 44 6.16 14.20 -10.54
N PRO A 45 5.46 14.88 -9.63
CA PRO A 45 5.32 16.35 -9.68
C PRO A 45 6.63 17.13 -9.52
N ALA A 46 7.70 16.49 -9.05
CA ALA A 46 9.05 17.06 -9.02
C ALA A 46 9.78 16.96 -10.39
N GLY A 47 9.18 16.25 -11.37
CA GLY A 47 9.74 16.05 -12.71
C GLY A 47 10.66 14.83 -12.83
N ASN A 48 10.74 13.97 -11.81
CA ASN A 48 11.59 12.79 -11.83
C ASN A 48 10.82 11.54 -12.28
N ALA A 49 11.49 10.68 -13.05
CA ALA A 49 11.00 9.35 -13.37
C ALA A 49 11.24 8.42 -12.18
N VAL A 50 10.16 7.98 -11.52
CA VAL A 50 10.22 7.14 -10.33
C VAL A 50 9.54 5.80 -10.57
N GLU A 51 10.15 4.74 -10.06
CA GLU A 51 9.61 3.38 -10.14
C GLU A 51 8.78 3.03 -8.90
N PRO A 52 7.79 2.11 -9.00
CA PRO A 52 7.04 1.62 -7.86
C PRO A 52 7.87 0.62 -7.05
N ASN A 53 8.48 1.12 -6.00
CA ASN A 53 9.15 0.29 -4.99
C ASN A 53 8.81 0.80 -3.59
N SER A 54 9.14 0.03 -2.56
CA SER A 54 8.80 0.38 -1.17
C SER A 54 9.42 1.71 -0.73
N VAL A 55 10.64 2.04 -1.18
CA VAL A 55 11.33 3.29 -0.83
C VAL A 55 10.59 4.49 -1.42
N ASN A 56 10.30 4.46 -2.71
CA ASN A 56 9.63 5.56 -3.41
C ASN A 56 8.18 5.73 -2.97
N THR A 57 7.49 4.62 -2.66
CA THR A 57 6.14 4.68 -2.09
C THR A 57 6.17 5.24 -0.67
N SER A 58 7.13 4.84 0.18
CA SER A 58 7.30 5.44 1.52
C SER A 58 7.63 6.93 1.45
N ALA A 59 8.47 7.36 0.49
CA ALA A 59 8.76 8.78 0.27
C ALA A 59 7.51 9.59 -0.07
N PHE A 60 6.58 9.03 -0.85
CA PHE A 60 5.28 9.65 -1.12
C PHE A 60 4.38 9.68 0.10
N LEU A 61 4.24 8.54 0.81
CA LEU A 61 3.39 8.43 1.99
C LEU A 61 3.86 9.36 3.13
N ALA A 62 5.17 9.56 3.27
CA ALA A 62 5.74 10.48 4.26
C ALA A 62 5.32 11.96 4.05
N GLN A 63 4.78 12.30 2.88
CA GLN A 63 4.25 13.63 2.57
C GLN A 63 2.74 13.75 2.82
N ALA A 64 2.11 12.71 3.34
CA ALA A 64 0.69 12.69 3.66
C ALA A 64 0.43 13.19 5.09
N ASP A 65 -0.77 13.72 5.31
CA ASP A 65 -1.29 13.98 6.64
C ASP A 65 -2.13 12.79 7.11
N MET A 66 -2.15 12.53 8.42
CA MET A 66 -2.99 11.51 9.04
C MET A 66 -3.84 12.14 10.15
N ASP A 67 -5.15 12.03 10.06
CA ASP A 67 -6.08 12.57 11.05
C ASP A 67 -6.10 11.77 12.37
N ALA A 68 -6.97 12.16 13.31
CA ALA A 68 -7.09 11.49 14.62
C ALA A 68 -7.64 10.06 14.53
N ASN A 69 -8.31 9.71 13.43
CA ASN A 69 -8.88 8.39 13.18
C ASN A 69 -7.96 7.50 12.34
N GLY A 70 -6.80 8.01 11.91
CA GLY A 70 -5.85 7.28 11.08
C GLY A 70 -6.12 7.41 9.59
N ILE A 71 -7.05 8.25 9.16
CA ILE A 71 -7.35 8.51 7.75
C ILE A 71 -6.24 9.37 7.16
N MET A 72 -5.64 8.91 6.07
CA MET A 72 -4.56 9.63 5.39
C MET A 72 -5.11 10.53 4.27
N THR A 73 -4.58 11.76 4.21
CA THR A 73 -4.78 12.70 3.11
C THR A 73 -3.47 12.84 2.35
N PHE A 74 -3.46 12.45 1.07
CA PHE A 74 -2.26 12.41 0.27
C PHE A 74 -1.95 13.76 -0.37
N ASN A 75 -0.67 14.13 -0.35
CA ASN A 75 -0.17 15.30 -1.08
C ASN A 75 0.32 14.91 -2.48
N TYR A 76 -0.58 14.83 -3.44
CA TYR A 76 -0.26 14.52 -4.83
C TYR A 76 0.56 15.61 -5.55
N ALA A 77 0.69 16.80 -4.96
CA ALA A 77 1.50 17.91 -5.51
C ALA A 77 2.90 17.98 -4.89
N THR A 78 3.28 17.01 -4.08
CA THR A 78 4.59 16.99 -3.40
C THR A 78 5.74 17.16 -4.39
N LYS A 79 6.77 17.92 -3.96
CA LYS A 79 8.03 18.08 -4.71
C LYS A 79 9.14 17.14 -4.21
N GLU A 80 8.78 16.14 -3.38
CA GLU A 80 9.72 15.11 -2.95
C GLU A 80 10.22 14.31 -4.17
N ALA A 81 11.54 14.35 -4.40
CA ALA A 81 12.16 13.85 -5.63
C ALA A 81 11.94 12.35 -5.87
N GLY A 82 11.91 11.57 -4.79
CA GLY A 82 11.71 10.11 -4.85
C GLY A 82 10.24 9.69 -4.72
N ALA A 83 9.28 10.60 -4.57
CA ALA A 83 7.89 10.23 -4.30
C ALA A 83 7.21 9.55 -5.49
N TYR A 84 6.72 8.31 -5.29
CA TYR A 84 5.88 7.60 -6.26
C TYR A 84 4.39 7.81 -5.93
N PRO A 85 3.66 8.63 -6.72
CA PRO A 85 2.35 9.15 -6.32
C PRO A 85 1.18 8.18 -6.51
N LEU A 86 1.40 6.98 -7.02
CA LEU A 86 0.34 5.96 -7.19
C LEU A 86 0.32 4.93 -6.05
N GLY A 87 0.93 5.27 -4.90
CA GLY A 87 0.81 4.47 -3.68
C GLY A 87 -0.61 4.53 -3.12
N ILE A 88 -1.09 3.40 -2.58
CA ILE A 88 -2.37 3.29 -1.88
C ILE A 88 -2.17 2.76 -0.47
N VAL A 89 -3.10 3.08 0.42
CA VAL A 89 -3.09 2.58 1.81
C VAL A 89 -4.28 1.65 2.00
N SER A 90 -4.02 0.49 2.59
CA SER A 90 -5.06 -0.42 3.06
C SER A 90 -5.31 -0.21 4.54
N TYR A 91 -6.57 -0.15 4.95
CA TYR A 91 -6.99 0.07 6.32
C TYR A 91 -7.52 -1.20 6.95
N LEU A 92 -7.10 -1.48 8.19
CA LEU A 92 -7.77 -2.42 9.06
C LEU A 92 -8.87 -1.68 9.82
N LEU A 93 -10.11 -2.12 9.67
CA LEU A 93 -11.24 -1.59 10.42
C LEU A 93 -11.50 -2.49 11.62
N ALA A 94 -11.57 -1.92 12.81
CA ALA A 94 -11.80 -2.63 14.05
C ALA A 94 -12.78 -1.86 14.95
N ASP A 95 -13.63 -2.61 15.64
CA ASP A 95 -14.55 -2.05 16.64
C ASP A 95 -13.79 -1.74 17.93
N THR A 96 -13.85 -0.48 18.38
CA THR A 96 -13.22 -0.02 19.62
C THR A 96 -14.12 -0.24 20.86
N ALA A 97 -15.40 -0.57 20.67
CA ALA A 97 -16.38 -0.75 21.73
C ALA A 97 -17.03 -2.15 21.68
N SER A 98 -16.30 -3.15 21.18
CA SER A 98 -16.81 -4.52 21.05
C SER A 98 -17.31 -5.09 22.39
N ALA A 99 -18.52 -5.63 22.39
CA ALA A 99 -19.08 -6.33 23.54
C ALA A 99 -18.36 -7.68 23.80
N ASP A 100 -17.86 -8.34 22.76
CA ASP A 100 -17.05 -9.56 22.85
C ASP A 100 -15.58 -9.22 23.10
N LYS A 101 -15.18 -9.24 24.36
CA LYS A 101 -13.81 -8.91 24.78
C LYS A 101 -12.78 -9.93 24.30
N THR A 102 -13.16 -11.18 24.14
CA THR A 102 -12.26 -12.23 23.62
C THR A 102 -11.94 -11.98 22.16
N LYS A 103 -12.95 -11.67 21.35
CA LYS A 103 -12.79 -11.31 19.95
C LYS A 103 -11.99 -9.99 19.79
N ALA A 104 -12.31 -8.98 20.60
CA ALA A 104 -11.58 -7.72 20.60
C ALA A 104 -10.07 -7.92 20.89
N ALA A 105 -9.73 -8.74 21.89
CA ALA A 105 -8.35 -9.08 22.21
C ALA A 105 -7.63 -9.80 21.08
N ALA A 106 -8.31 -10.72 20.38
CA ALA A 106 -7.76 -11.41 19.21
C ALA A 106 -7.48 -10.43 18.05
N VAL A 107 -8.44 -9.52 17.75
CA VAL A 107 -8.28 -8.49 16.72
C VAL A 107 -7.14 -7.54 17.06
N LYS A 108 -7.04 -7.11 18.32
CA LYS A 108 -5.94 -6.26 18.80
C LYS A 108 -4.59 -6.95 18.66
N SER A 109 -4.50 -8.24 19.00
CA SER A 109 -3.27 -9.02 18.83
C SER A 109 -2.85 -9.13 17.37
N LEU A 110 -3.81 -9.40 16.47
CA LEU A 110 -3.56 -9.41 15.03
C LEU A 110 -3.06 -8.05 14.53
N ALA A 111 -3.75 -6.96 14.89
CA ALA A 111 -3.37 -5.61 14.48
C ALA A 111 -1.97 -5.23 15.00
N THR A 112 -1.65 -5.58 16.25
CA THR A 112 -0.32 -5.39 16.83
C THR A 112 0.74 -6.17 16.07
N TYR A 113 0.46 -7.43 15.72
CA TYR A 113 1.37 -8.26 14.92
C TYR A 113 1.63 -7.66 13.53
N LEU A 114 0.57 -7.19 12.83
CA LEU A 114 0.70 -6.56 11.51
C LEU A 114 1.59 -5.32 11.52
N LEU A 115 1.61 -4.57 12.62
CA LEU A 115 2.47 -3.39 12.81
C LEU A 115 3.87 -3.74 13.37
N SER A 116 4.12 -5.00 13.70
CA SER A 116 5.42 -5.42 14.24
C SER A 116 6.50 -5.47 13.15
N PRO A 117 7.78 -5.26 13.50
CA PRO A 117 8.88 -5.41 12.55
C PRO A 117 8.91 -6.79 11.88
N SER A 118 8.61 -7.87 12.63
CA SER A 118 8.60 -9.24 12.12
C SER A 118 7.54 -9.50 11.05
N CYS A 119 6.42 -8.78 11.07
CA CYS A 119 5.41 -8.86 10.01
C CYS A 119 5.65 -7.78 8.95
N ALA A 120 5.62 -6.51 9.34
CA ALA A 120 5.65 -5.40 8.39
C ALA A 120 6.95 -5.35 7.59
N LYS A 121 8.11 -5.45 8.28
CA LYS A 121 9.43 -5.35 7.64
C LYS A 121 9.87 -6.66 7.00
N ASP A 122 9.76 -7.77 7.73
CA ASP A 122 10.35 -9.04 7.28
C ASP A 122 9.44 -9.78 6.28
N LYS A 123 8.12 -9.62 6.38
CA LYS A 123 7.15 -10.28 5.51
C LYS A 123 6.53 -9.31 4.50
N GLY A 124 6.06 -8.15 4.97
CA GLY A 124 5.38 -7.15 4.14
C GLY A 124 6.27 -6.61 3.03
N ALA A 125 7.52 -6.24 3.35
CA ALA A 125 8.45 -5.72 2.35
C ALA A 125 8.76 -6.75 1.24
N ALA A 126 8.86 -8.04 1.58
CA ALA A 126 9.05 -9.11 0.60
C ALA A 126 7.85 -9.28 -0.35
N LEU A 127 6.66 -8.85 0.06
CA LEU A 127 5.44 -8.84 -0.74
C LEU A 127 5.21 -7.51 -1.48
N GLY A 128 6.15 -6.57 -1.40
CA GLY A 128 6.06 -5.26 -2.05
C GLY A 128 5.28 -4.20 -1.28
N PHE A 129 4.96 -4.45 0.00
CA PHE A 129 4.34 -3.44 0.85
C PHE A 129 5.38 -2.47 1.40
N SER A 130 5.01 -1.19 1.48
CA SER A 130 5.78 -0.19 2.21
C SER A 130 5.50 -0.29 3.71
N VAL A 131 6.53 -0.16 4.51
CA VAL A 131 6.44 -0.24 5.97
C VAL A 131 6.07 1.13 6.54
N LEU A 132 5.11 1.16 7.47
CA LEU A 132 4.89 2.35 8.28
C LEU A 132 6.05 2.54 9.25
N ASP A 133 6.53 3.76 9.38
CA ASP A 133 7.58 4.12 10.32
C ASP A 133 7.29 5.47 11.00
N GLY A 134 8.22 5.93 11.83
CA GLY A 134 8.17 7.23 12.48
C GLY A 134 6.85 7.50 13.20
N ASP A 135 6.30 8.68 12.95
CA ASP A 135 5.07 9.13 13.63
C ASP A 135 3.81 8.45 13.10
N PHE A 136 3.79 7.99 11.85
CA PHE A 136 2.69 7.20 11.33
C PHE A 136 2.57 5.86 12.06
N LEU A 137 3.69 5.17 12.30
CA LEU A 137 3.68 3.92 13.07
C LEU A 137 3.19 4.14 14.50
N LYS A 138 3.71 5.17 15.20
CA LYS A 138 3.26 5.52 16.57
C LYS A 138 1.76 5.79 16.61
N LYS A 139 1.24 6.53 15.63
CA LYS A 139 -0.18 6.85 15.55
C LYS A 139 -1.02 5.59 15.28
N ALA A 140 -0.61 4.73 14.35
CA ALA A 140 -1.27 3.44 14.11
C ALA A 140 -1.29 2.58 15.38
N GLN A 141 -0.18 2.49 16.11
CA GLN A 141 -0.11 1.77 17.39
C GLN A 141 -1.05 2.36 18.44
N SER A 142 -1.17 3.69 18.51
CA SER A 142 -2.10 4.36 19.44
C SER A 142 -3.57 4.07 19.11
N LEU A 143 -3.90 3.91 17.83
CA LEU A 143 -5.24 3.49 17.38
C LEU A 143 -5.52 2.03 17.72
N VAL A 144 -4.54 1.14 17.49
CA VAL A 144 -4.65 -0.28 17.89
C VAL A 144 -4.86 -0.43 19.39
N ALA A 145 -4.25 0.42 20.20
CA ALA A 145 -4.43 0.40 21.66
C ALA A 145 -5.90 0.63 22.09
N LYS A 146 -6.70 1.32 21.27
CA LYS A 146 -8.13 1.60 21.52
C LYS A 146 -9.07 0.41 21.23
N ILE A 147 -8.59 -0.64 20.59
CA ILE A 147 -9.39 -1.84 20.29
C ILE A 147 -9.69 -2.58 21.62
N GLY A 148 -10.97 -2.80 21.91
CA GLY A 148 -11.41 -3.59 23.05
C GLY A 148 -12.24 -2.86 24.09
#